data_0dfab6afb9354819175ba12ec90f0fac
#
_entry.id   0dfab6afb9354819175ba12ec90f0fac
#
_cell.length_a   1.000
_cell.length_b   1.000
_cell.length_c   1.000
_cell.angle_alpha   90.00
_cell.angle_beta   90.00
_cell.angle_gamma   90.00
#
_symmetry.space_group_name_H-M   'P 1'
#
loop_
_entity.id
_entity.type
_entity.pdbx_description
1 polymer ?
#
loop_
_entity_poly.entity_id
_entity_poly.type
_entity_poly.pdbx_seq_one_letter_code
_entity_poly.pdbx_strand_id
1 'polypeptide(L)'
;MSSNNLENPECNVQDLRQLKGSEVKELREKILKKQGYRCAICGKDIRNDPGIALDHQHKLNKNQTLGTDGAGLIRGVLCRECNTLEGRIWNNSTRYKQFKTVKERIEFLKQLIQYYESGTYPFIHPTEKVPEKSISKRQYNKLKKVCPKVPEYPKSTHLTKRLKELFDKYKINPFLV
;
A
#
# COMPACT_ATOMS: atom_id res chain seq x y z
N MET A 1 -4.55 -21.50 -8.61
CA MET A 1 -4.60 -20.09 -9.04
C MET A 1 -4.28 -20.06 -10.52
N SER A 2 -5.31 -19.96 -11.35
CA SER A 2 -5.17 -20.07 -12.81
C SER A 2 -4.58 -18.77 -13.35
N SER A 3 -3.38 -18.86 -13.89
CA SER A 3 -2.74 -17.81 -14.67
C SER A 3 -3.51 -17.67 -16.00
N ASN A 4 -4.39 -16.68 -16.07
CA ASN A 4 -4.91 -16.23 -17.35
C ASN A 4 -3.78 -15.54 -18.11
N ASN A 5 -3.02 -16.29 -18.88
CA ASN A 5 -2.22 -15.76 -19.97
C ASN A 5 -3.21 -15.19 -21.01
N LEU A 6 -3.51 -13.90 -20.91
CA LEU A 6 -4.00 -13.13 -22.02
C LEU A 6 -2.82 -13.00 -22.99
N GLU A 7 -2.79 -13.88 -24.00
CA GLU A 7 -1.94 -13.70 -25.17
C GLU A 7 -2.26 -12.31 -25.72
N ASN A 8 -1.32 -11.40 -25.56
CA ASN A 8 -1.38 -10.09 -26.15
C ASN A 8 -1.23 -10.30 -27.67
N PRO A 9 -2.24 -10.02 -28.50
CA PRO A 9 -2.05 -10.12 -29.94
C PRO A 9 -0.87 -9.23 -30.29
N GLU A 10 0.09 -9.75 -31.06
CA GLU A 10 1.21 -8.98 -31.59
C GLU A 10 0.65 -7.74 -32.29
N CYS A 11 0.69 -6.61 -31.62
CA CYS A 11 0.17 -5.35 -32.12
C CYS A 11 1.21 -4.82 -33.14
N ASN A 12 0.90 -4.92 -34.42
CA ASN A 12 1.74 -4.37 -35.45
C ASN A 12 1.76 -2.84 -35.27
N VAL A 13 2.93 -2.27 -34.99
CA VAL A 13 3.11 -0.83 -34.70
C VAL A 13 2.59 0.04 -35.84
N GLN A 14 2.47 -0.48 -37.06
CA GLN A 14 1.98 0.23 -38.24
C GLN A 14 0.47 0.53 -38.21
N ASP A 15 -0.33 -0.18 -37.36
CA ASP A 15 -1.78 -0.02 -37.28
C ASP A 15 -2.24 0.76 -36.04
N LEU A 16 -1.32 1.37 -35.30
CA LEU A 16 -1.64 2.15 -34.10
C LEU A 16 -2.32 3.47 -34.48
N ARG A 17 -3.53 3.68 -33.95
CA ARG A 17 -4.22 4.95 -34.06
C ARG A 17 -4.50 5.57 -32.70
N GLN A 18 -4.48 6.89 -32.65
CA GLN A 18 -4.89 7.63 -31.46
C GLN A 18 -6.42 7.62 -31.36
N LEU A 19 -6.94 7.33 -30.14
CA LEU A 19 -8.36 7.45 -29.85
C LEU A 19 -8.82 8.91 -29.87
N LYS A 20 -9.97 9.18 -30.44
CA LYS A 20 -10.69 10.44 -30.24
C LYS A 20 -11.33 10.47 -28.85
N GLY A 21 -11.45 11.66 -28.25
CA GLY A 21 -12.07 11.79 -26.93
C GLY A 21 -13.48 11.22 -26.85
N SER A 22 -14.26 11.30 -27.93
CA SER A 22 -15.61 10.73 -28.04
C SER A 22 -15.63 9.19 -27.98
N GLU A 23 -14.56 8.51 -28.38
CA GLU A 23 -14.45 7.05 -28.41
C GLU A 23 -14.02 6.44 -27.07
N VAL A 24 -13.48 7.26 -26.17
CA VAL A 24 -12.92 6.78 -24.89
C VAL A 24 -13.97 6.07 -24.03
N LYS A 25 -15.18 6.65 -23.94
CA LYS A 25 -16.28 6.06 -23.16
C LYS A 25 -16.68 4.69 -23.70
N GLU A 26 -16.87 4.58 -25.00
CA GLU A 26 -17.29 3.33 -25.64
C GLU A 26 -16.22 2.23 -25.48
N LEU A 27 -14.95 2.56 -25.73
CA LEU A 27 -13.86 1.60 -25.56
C LEU A 27 -13.72 1.16 -24.10
N ARG A 28 -13.83 2.09 -23.14
CA ARG A 28 -13.81 1.78 -21.72
C ARG A 28 -14.90 0.76 -21.33
N GLU A 29 -16.13 0.96 -21.79
CA GLU A 29 -17.24 0.05 -21.55
C GLU A 29 -16.99 -1.33 -22.18
N LYS A 30 -16.49 -1.39 -23.41
CA LYS A 30 -16.13 -2.65 -24.07
C LYS A 30 -15.06 -3.43 -23.29
N ILE A 31 -14.02 -2.74 -22.84
CA ILE A 31 -12.94 -3.38 -22.05
C ILE A 31 -13.46 -3.78 -20.68
N LEU A 32 -14.21 -2.94 -19.99
CA LEU A 32 -14.82 -3.24 -18.69
C LEU A 32 -15.70 -4.49 -18.75
N LYS A 33 -16.50 -4.63 -19.79
CA LYS A 33 -17.30 -5.84 -20.02
C LYS A 33 -16.43 -7.09 -20.21
N LYS A 34 -15.33 -6.99 -20.99
CA LYS A 34 -14.35 -8.09 -21.14
C LYS A 34 -13.68 -8.46 -19.81
N GLN A 35 -13.46 -7.50 -18.91
CA GLN A 35 -12.93 -7.71 -17.56
C GLN A 35 -13.98 -8.24 -16.56
N GLY A 36 -15.20 -8.59 -16.99
CA GLY A 36 -16.28 -9.03 -16.12
C GLY A 36 -16.72 -7.94 -15.13
N TYR A 37 -16.64 -6.69 -15.53
CA TYR A 37 -16.94 -5.49 -14.71
C TYR A 37 -16.07 -5.36 -13.44
N ARG A 38 -14.86 -5.89 -13.48
CA ARG A 38 -13.90 -5.86 -12.38
C ARG A 38 -12.68 -5.01 -12.71
N CYS A 39 -12.14 -4.33 -11.68
CA CYS A 39 -10.86 -3.65 -11.79
C CYS A 39 -9.75 -4.64 -12.14
N ALA A 40 -8.93 -4.33 -13.16
CA ALA A 40 -7.87 -5.23 -13.63
C ALA A 40 -6.75 -5.47 -12.59
N ILE A 41 -6.62 -4.62 -11.56
CA ILE A 41 -5.61 -4.78 -10.51
C ILE A 41 -6.19 -5.47 -9.27
N CYS A 42 -7.22 -4.89 -8.64
CA CYS A 42 -7.72 -5.39 -7.35
C CYS A 42 -8.91 -6.35 -7.44
N GLY A 43 -9.48 -6.56 -8.62
CA GLY A 43 -10.62 -7.45 -8.84
C GLY A 43 -11.97 -6.96 -8.27
N LYS A 44 -12.02 -5.78 -7.63
CA LYS A 44 -13.25 -5.17 -7.11
C LYS A 44 -14.26 -4.98 -8.24
N ASP A 45 -15.54 -5.26 -8.00
CA ASP A 45 -16.61 -4.89 -8.92
C ASP A 45 -16.72 -3.35 -9.03
N ILE A 46 -16.61 -2.85 -10.25
CA ILE A 46 -16.60 -1.41 -10.56
C ILE A 46 -17.69 -1.03 -11.56
N ARG A 47 -18.72 -1.85 -11.70
CA ARG A 47 -19.81 -1.67 -12.65
C ARG A 47 -20.49 -0.31 -12.52
N ASN A 48 -20.69 0.14 -11.29
CA ASN A 48 -21.37 1.39 -10.96
C ASN A 48 -20.42 2.44 -10.33
N ASP A 49 -19.11 2.26 -10.48
CA ASP A 49 -18.13 3.20 -9.96
C ASP A 49 -17.96 4.38 -10.93
N PRO A 50 -18.32 5.61 -10.53
CA PRO A 50 -18.21 6.79 -11.41
C PRO A 50 -16.76 7.20 -11.67
N GLY A 51 -15.83 6.70 -10.87
CA GLY A 51 -14.40 7.07 -10.93
C GLY A 51 -13.52 6.14 -11.76
N ILE A 52 -14.11 5.23 -12.55
CA ILE A 52 -13.33 4.29 -13.37
C ILE A 52 -12.49 4.99 -14.44
N ALA A 53 -11.27 4.53 -14.62
CA ALA A 53 -10.32 5.06 -15.59
C ALA A 53 -9.98 4.03 -16.66
N LEU A 54 -9.89 4.50 -17.91
CA LEU A 54 -9.27 3.76 -18.99
C LEU A 54 -7.75 3.96 -18.87
N ASP A 55 -7.07 2.96 -18.37
CA ASP A 55 -5.66 3.01 -18.08
C ASP A 55 -4.79 2.72 -19.29
N HIS A 56 -3.61 3.34 -19.34
CA HIS A 56 -2.65 3.18 -20.42
C HIS A 56 -1.23 3.17 -19.91
N GLN A 57 -0.32 2.59 -20.66
CA GLN A 57 1.10 2.59 -20.31
C GLN A 57 1.74 3.95 -20.57
N HIS A 58 2.27 4.55 -19.52
CA HIS A 58 3.01 5.79 -19.64
C HIS A 58 4.36 5.58 -20.35
N LYS A 59 4.84 6.62 -21.03
CA LYS A 59 6.21 6.66 -21.56
C LYS A 59 7.24 6.56 -20.42
N LEU A 60 8.38 5.93 -20.69
CA LEU A 60 9.52 5.93 -19.77
C LEU A 60 10.21 7.30 -19.72
N ASN A 61 10.24 7.99 -20.85
CA ASN A 61 10.82 9.32 -20.99
C ASN A 61 10.17 10.08 -22.15
N LYS A 62 10.48 11.36 -22.28
CA LYS A 62 9.89 12.26 -23.30
C LYS A 62 10.15 11.80 -24.73
N ASN A 63 11.27 11.15 -24.99
CA ASN A 63 11.73 10.78 -26.33
C ASN A 63 11.25 9.39 -26.76
N GLN A 64 10.60 8.62 -25.87
CA GLN A 64 10.11 7.31 -26.24
C GLN A 64 9.00 7.39 -27.29
N THR A 65 9.15 6.65 -28.37
CA THR A 65 8.12 6.55 -29.43
C THR A 65 6.89 5.82 -28.91
N LEU A 66 5.69 6.31 -29.29
CA LEU A 66 4.44 5.64 -28.95
C LEU A 66 4.40 4.24 -29.59
N GLY A 67 3.86 3.28 -28.84
CA GLY A 67 3.83 1.86 -29.23
C GLY A 67 5.07 1.07 -28.82
N THR A 68 6.26 1.71 -28.77
CA THR A 68 7.48 1.00 -28.35
C THR A 68 7.39 0.60 -26.87
N ASP A 69 7.62 -0.68 -26.58
CA ASP A 69 7.43 -1.28 -25.25
C ASP A 69 6.05 -0.98 -24.63
N GLY A 70 5.03 -0.83 -25.47
CA GLY A 70 3.66 -0.54 -25.04
C GLY A 70 3.36 0.92 -24.73
N ALA A 71 4.31 1.85 -24.88
CA ALA A 71 4.15 3.26 -24.54
C ALA A 71 2.90 3.90 -25.18
N GLY A 72 1.98 4.44 -24.37
CA GLY A 72 0.71 5.04 -24.80
C GLY A 72 -0.40 4.04 -25.06
N LEU A 73 -0.15 2.73 -25.03
CA LEU A 73 -1.17 1.72 -25.29
C LEU A 73 -2.09 1.48 -24.09
N ILE A 74 -3.38 1.25 -24.38
CA ILE A 74 -4.38 0.93 -23.37
C ILE A 74 -4.07 -0.40 -22.73
N ARG A 75 -4.10 -0.47 -21.40
CA ARG A 75 -3.86 -1.68 -20.60
C ARG A 75 -5.15 -2.29 -20.04
N GLY A 76 -6.11 -1.46 -19.67
CA GLY A 76 -7.35 -1.94 -19.08
C GLY A 76 -8.18 -0.85 -18.42
N VAL A 77 -9.17 -1.27 -17.63
CA VAL A 77 -10.02 -0.37 -16.84
C VAL A 77 -9.75 -0.62 -15.35
N LEU A 78 -9.50 0.46 -14.64
CA LEU A 78 -9.17 0.45 -13.22
C LEU A 78 -10.19 1.25 -12.41
N CYS A 79 -10.36 0.90 -11.12
CA CYS A 79 -11.00 1.79 -10.16
C CYS A 79 -10.08 3.00 -9.88
N ARG A 80 -10.66 4.06 -9.34
CA ARG A 80 -9.94 5.31 -9.07
C ARG A 80 -8.71 5.12 -8.19
N GLU A 81 -8.83 4.32 -7.13
CA GLU A 81 -7.75 4.07 -6.19
C GLU A 81 -6.57 3.36 -6.87
N CYS A 82 -6.87 2.29 -7.63
CA CYS A 82 -5.82 1.54 -8.33
C CYS A 82 -5.14 2.36 -9.42
N ASN A 83 -5.90 3.14 -10.18
CA ASN A 83 -5.35 4.05 -11.20
C ASN A 83 -4.43 5.11 -10.57
N THR A 84 -4.84 5.69 -9.44
CA THR A 84 -4.03 6.68 -8.72
C THR A 84 -2.76 6.05 -8.15
N LEU A 85 -2.87 4.87 -7.55
CA LEU A 85 -1.71 4.17 -6.96
C LEU A 85 -0.72 3.73 -8.05
N GLU A 86 -1.21 3.15 -9.14
CA GLU A 86 -0.39 2.75 -10.28
C GLU A 86 0.42 3.92 -10.82
N GLY A 87 -0.25 5.04 -11.10
CA GLY A 87 0.42 6.24 -11.60
C GLY A 87 1.47 6.80 -10.62
N ARG A 88 1.23 6.74 -9.31
CA ARG A 88 2.23 7.12 -8.30
C ARG A 88 3.43 6.17 -8.28
N ILE A 89 3.20 4.88 -8.34
CA ILE A 89 4.29 3.87 -8.39
C ILE A 89 5.11 4.09 -9.66
N TRP A 90 4.45 4.27 -10.81
CA TRP A 90 5.11 4.54 -12.07
C TRP A 90 5.98 5.79 -12.01
N ASN A 91 5.42 6.93 -11.60
CA ASN A 91 6.11 8.21 -11.55
C ASN A 91 7.24 8.22 -10.52
N ASN A 92 7.02 7.69 -9.32
CA ASN A 92 8.06 7.63 -8.29
C ASN A 92 9.20 6.70 -8.69
N SER A 93 8.92 5.52 -9.24
CA SER A 93 9.98 4.62 -9.70
C SER A 93 10.86 5.29 -10.75
N THR A 94 10.28 6.07 -11.67
CA THR A 94 11.04 6.83 -12.68
C THR A 94 11.87 7.95 -12.05
N ARG A 95 11.35 8.60 -11.00
CA ARG A 95 12.03 9.71 -10.32
C ARG A 95 13.27 9.26 -9.54
N TYR A 96 13.18 8.11 -8.87
CA TYR A 96 14.24 7.65 -7.96
C TYR A 96 15.20 6.65 -8.60
N LYS A 97 14.80 5.99 -9.66
CA LYS A 97 15.62 5.02 -10.36
C LYS A 97 15.43 5.15 -11.87
N GLN A 98 16.50 5.43 -12.59
CA GLN A 98 16.44 5.54 -14.05
C GLN A 98 16.41 4.14 -14.65
N PHE A 99 15.32 3.82 -15.32
CA PHE A 99 15.15 2.59 -16.09
C PHE A 99 15.28 2.90 -17.59
N LYS A 100 16.01 2.06 -18.30
CA LYS A 100 16.15 2.18 -19.76
C LYS A 100 14.98 1.54 -20.48
N THR A 101 14.41 0.48 -19.90
CA THR A 101 13.31 -0.29 -20.48
C THR A 101 12.19 -0.52 -19.46
N VAL A 102 10.98 -0.83 -19.97
CA VAL A 102 9.85 -1.28 -19.15
C VAL A 102 10.17 -2.59 -18.44
N LYS A 103 10.92 -3.49 -19.11
CA LYS A 103 11.35 -4.78 -18.56
C LYS A 103 12.20 -4.60 -17.29
N GLU A 104 13.18 -3.71 -17.33
CA GLU A 104 14.02 -3.40 -16.13
C GLU A 104 13.16 -2.90 -14.97
N ARG A 105 12.15 -2.07 -15.24
CA ARG A 105 11.24 -1.59 -14.21
C ARG A 105 10.40 -2.72 -13.61
N ILE A 106 9.82 -3.57 -14.45
CA ILE A 106 9.04 -4.72 -13.99
C ILE A 106 9.91 -5.63 -13.12
N GLU A 107 11.13 -5.87 -13.52
CA GLU A 107 12.06 -6.69 -12.74
C GLU A 107 12.38 -6.06 -11.37
N PHE A 108 12.61 -4.77 -11.33
CA PHE A 108 12.78 -4.06 -10.06
C PHE A 108 11.55 -4.17 -9.15
N LEU A 109 10.34 -4.06 -9.70
CA LEU A 109 9.11 -4.20 -8.90
C LEU A 109 8.95 -5.62 -8.35
N LYS A 110 9.34 -6.65 -9.11
CA LYS A 110 9.38 -8.03 -8.61
C LYS A 110 10.38 -8.20 -7.46
N GLN A 111 11.58 -7.64 -7.59
CA GLN A 111 12.58 -7.63 -6.52
C GLN A 111 12.08 -6.91 -5.27
N LEU A 112 11.34 -5.81 -5.44
CA LEU A 112 10.74 -5.08 -4.32
C LEU A 112 9.67 -5.93 -3.59
N ILE A 113 8.86 -6.68 -4.33
CA ILE A 113 7.89 -7.61 -3.75
C ILE A 113 8.64 -8.70 -2.96
N GLN A 114 9.65 -9.32 -3.54
CA GLN A 114 10.48 -10.33 -2.86
C GLN A 114 11.14 -9.79 -1.58
N TYR A 115 11.59 -8.53 -1.60
CA TYR A 115 12.13 -7.87 -0.41
C TYR A 115 11.08 -7.76 0.71
N TYR A 116 9.82 -7.40 0.40
CA TYR A 116 8.76 -7.36 1.40
C TYR A 116 8.38 -8.74 1.93
N GLU A 117 8.51 -9.77 1.12
CA GLU A 117 8.22 -11.16 1.49
C GLU A 117 9.37 -11.83 2.28
N SER A 118 10.59 -11.27 2.22
CA SER A 118 11.78 -11.87 2.84
C SER A 118 11.77 -11.90 4.37
N GLY A 119 10.74 -11.28 4.99
CA GLY A 119 10.59 -11.24 6.43
C GLY A 119 11.34 -10.10 7.10
N THR A 120 11.37 -10.11 8.42
CA THR A 120 11.93 -9.05 9.26
C THR A 120 12.88 -9.61 10.32
N TYR A 121 13.78 -8.78 10.81
CA TYR A 121 14.62 -9.09 11.96
C TYR A 121 13.90 -8.72 13.27
N PRO A 122 14.17 -9.40 14.39
CA PRO A 122 13.48 -9.18 15.68
C PRO A 122 13.98 -7.93 16.41
N PHE A 123 14.21 -6.84 15.70
CA PHE A 123 14.68 -5.56 16.24
C PHE A 123 13.74 -4.42 15.83
N ILE A 124 13.45 -3.53 16.77
CA ILE A 124 12.66 -2.33 16.50
C ILE A 124 13.61 -1.19 16.13
N HIS A 125 13.37 -0.55 15.00
CA HIS A 125 14.19 0.57 14.54
C HIS A 125 14.09 1.75 15.51
N PRO A 126 15.18 2.50 15.79
CA PRO A 126 15.19 3.60 16.75
C PRO A 126 14.19 4.73 16.46
N THR A 127 13.76 4.90 15.22
CA THR A 127 12.73 5.88 14.85
C THR A 127 11.31 5.47 15.26
N GLU A 128 11.11 4.17 15.51
CA GLU A 128 9.82 3.64 15.95
C GLU A 128 9.72 3.70 17.48
N LYS A 129 8.68 4.38 17.96
CA LYS A 129 8.43 4.46 19.40
C LYS A 129 7.71 3.20 19.85
N VAL A 130 8.33 2.42 20.70
CA VAL A 130 7.64 1.35 21.42
C VAL A 130 6.63 1.99 22.36
N PRO A 131 5.33 1.66 22.26
CA PRO A 131 4.34 2.20 23.19
C PRO A 131 4.72 1.83 24.63
N GLU A 132 4.86 2.83 25.49
CA GLU A 132 5.06 2.57 26.91
C GLU A 132 3.81 1.88 27.49
N LYS A 133 4.03 0.81 28.27
CA LYS A 133 2.91 0.10 28.89
C LYS A 133 2.22 1.02 29.90
N SER A 134 0.93 1.21 29.71
CA SER A 134 0.11 1.97 30.64
C SER A 134 -0.15 1.18 31.94
N ILE A 135 -0.17 1.87 33.08
CA ILE A 135 -0.50 1.26 34.36
C ILE A 135 -1.96 0.85 34.37
N SER A 136 -2.24 -0.37 34.72
CA SER A 136 -3.62 -0.86 34.93
C SER A 136 -4.24 -0.17 36.15
N LYS A 137 -5.40 0.48 35.97
CA LYS A 137 -6.13 1.11 37.05
C LYS A 137 -6.52 0.10 38.15
N ARG A 138 -6.78 -1.14 37.77
CA ARG A 138 -7.05 -2.25 38.69
C ARG A 138 -5.85 -2.53 39.60
N GLN A 139 -4.65 -2.59 39.03
CA GLN A 139 -3.41 -2.85 39.80
C GLN A 139 -3.03 -1.64 40.66
N TYR A 140 -3.23 -0.41 40.17
CA TYR A 140 -3.06 0.77 40.99
C TYR A 140 -4.01 0.78 42.20
N ASN A 141 -5.29 0.38 42.04
CA ASN A 141 -6.23 0.29 43.14
C ASN A 141 -5.83 -0.79 44.16
N LYS A 142 -5.22 -1.91 43.71
CA LYS A 142 -4.62 -2.89 44.63
C LYS A 142 -3.48 -2.28 45.42
N LEU A 143 -2.57 -1.55 44.77
CA LEU A 143 -1.47 -0.85 45.45
C LEU A 143 -2.01 0.16 46.46
N LYS A 144 -3.05 0.92 46.12
CA LYS A 144 -3.67 1.92 47.03
C LYS A 144 -4.25 1.28 48.30
N LYS A 145 -4.78 0.06 48.21
CA LYS A 145 -5.29 -0.70 49.37
C LYS A 145 -4.19 -1.05 50.36
N VAL A 146 -2.98 -1.40 49.87
CA VAL A 146 -1.84 -1.81 50.72
C VAL A 146 -0.92 -0.68 51.07
N CYS A 147 -0.98 0.44 50.35
CA CYS A 147 -0.21 1.66 50.57
C CYS A 147 -1.12 2.89 50.44
N PRO A 148 -1.82 3.33 51.49
CA PRO A 148 -2.74 4.47 51.45
C PRO A 148 -2.07 5.80 51.01
N LYS A 149 -0.75 5.95 51.24
CA LYS A 149 0.06 7.13 50.86
C LYS A 149 0.64 7.01 49.45
N VAL A 150 0.09 6.15 48.58
CA VAL A 150 0.53 6.06 47.17
C VAL A 150 0.25 7.38 46.45
N PRO A 151 1.17 7.89 45.59
CA PRO A 151 0.92 9.04 44.75
C PRO A 151 -0.36 8.89 43.91
N GLU A 152 -0.98 9.98 43.53
CA GLU A 152 -2.15 9.93 42.64
C GLU A 152 -1.89 9.14 41.35
N TYR A 153 -2.96 8.55 40.82
CA TYR A 153 -2.89 7.85 39.54
C TYR A 153 -2.45 8.83 38.44
N PRO A 154 -1.34 8.57 37.73
CA PRO A 154 -0.79 9.56 36.81
C PRO A 154 -1.73 9.77 35.62
N LYS A 155 -1.95 11.05 35.26
CA LYS A 155 -2.80 11.44 34.11
C LYS A 155 -2.29 10.84 32.79
N SER A 156 -0.97 10.71 32.65
CA SER A 156 -0.32 10.07 31.47
C SER A 156 -0.44 8.56 31.45
N THR A 157 -0.94 7.94 32.52
CA THR A 157 -0.96 6.47 32.70
C THR A 157 0.41 5.80 32.67
N HIS A 158 1.51 6.57 32.63
CA HIS A 158 2.87 6.04 32.63
C HIS A 158 3.38 5.77 34.05
N LEU A 159 4.27 4.77 34.14
CA LEU A 159 4.86 4.35 35.42
C LEU A 159 5.96 5.34 35.86
N THR A 160 5.66 6.21 36.83
CA THR A 160 6.68 7.09 37.43
C THR A 160 7.67 6.29 38.27
N LYS A 161 8.90 6.80 38.46
CA LYS A 161 9.94 6.16 39.27
C LYS A 161 9.41 5.75 40.64
N ARG A 162 8.73 6.67 41.34
CA ARG A 162 8.16 6.44 42.69
C ARG A 162 7.07 5.37 42.68
N LEU A 163 6.20 5.35 41.69
CA LEU A 163 5.19 4.29 41.55
C LEU A 163 5.83 2.94 41.28
N LYS A 164 6.87 2.90 40.43
CA LYS A 164 7.61 1.67 40.15
C LYS A 164 8.20 1.08 41.44
N GLU A 165 8.88 1.88 42.24
CA GLU A 165 9.45 1.45 43.52
C GLU A 165 8.38 0.86 44.46
N LEU A 166 7.18 1.46 44.50
CA LEU A 166 6.08 0.96 45.31
C LEU A 166 5.49 -0.34 44.76
N PHE A 167 5.28 -0.44 43.45
CA PHE A 167 4.81 -1.66 42.80
C PHE A 167 5.79 -2.82 43.03
N ASP A 168 7.09 -2.57 42.91
CA ASP A 168 8.14 -3.57 43.15
C ASP A 168 8.16 -3.99 44.63
N LYS A 169 8.11 -3.00 45.54
CA LYS A 169 8.08 -3.27 47.02
C LYS A 169 6.92 -4.19 47.42
N TYR A 170 5.73 -3.94 46.86
CA TYR A 170 4.54 -4.73 47.21
C TYR A 170 4.31 -5.92 46.25
N LYS A 171 5.26 -6.22 45.36
CA LYS A 171 5.23 -7.33 44.40
C LYS A 171 3.93 -7.36 43.55
N ILE A 172 3.45 -6.20 43.18
CA ILE A 172 2.27 -6.04 42.30
C ILE A 172 2.74 -5.69 40.90
N ASN A 173 2.34 -6.49 39.89
CA ASN A 173 2.65 -6.18 38.49
C ASN A 173 1.75 -5.01 38.02
N PRO A 174 2.29 -3.83 37.67
CA PRO A 174 1.49 -2.66 37.30
C PRO A 174 0.72 -2.82 35.99
N PHE A 175 1.09 -3.78 35.13
CA PHE A 175 0.59 -3.94 33.77
C PHE A 175 -0.39 -5.12 33.58
N LEU A 176 -0.66 -5.89 34.61
CA LEU A 176 -1.62 -6.97 34.55
C LEU A 176 -3.06 -6.42 34.43
N VAL A 177 -3.79 -6.87 33.43
CA VAL A 177 -5.21 -6.53 33.19
C VAL A 177 -6.13 -7.33 34.10
#